data_9e58f3f071286f46a9f31696e055980e
#
_entry.id   9e58f3f071286f46a9f31696e055980e
#
_cell.length_a   1.000
_cell.length_b   1.000
_cell.length_c   1.000
_cell.angle_alpha   90.00
_cell.angle_beta   90.00
_cell.angle_gamma   90.00
#
_symmetry.space_group_name_H-M   'P 1'
#
loop_
_entity.id
_entity.type
_entity.pdbx_description
1 polymer ?
#
loop_
_entity_poly.entity_id
_entity_poly.type
_entity_poly.pdbx_seq_one_letter_code
_entity_poly.pdbx_strand_id
1 'polypeptide(L)'
;YNIIVLIAVVLLVYLIVLPLLDMIATTFELAQRDIRAVGGGKAGDFTLYYWQRLLASELSWTMLIKPLINSLVIGVCVSVCAILLGSILAWLMVRSDLPFKKFFSLAVIIPYMIPSWCKSQAWLSMFKTARLGGAPGFMASLGLDVPEWLAYGPVAIIIVLTLHYYAYTYLLVSSALNSINSELEEMGEIQGAGKAMILRKITLPLVLPAILSAVILTFSKAIGTFGTINYLGSPVQY
;
A
#
# COMPACT_ATOMS: atom_id res chain seq x y z
N TYR A 1 -23.70 14.17 27.50
CA TYR A 1 -22.80 13.27 26.78
C TYR A 1 -23.55 12.51 25.68
N ASN A 2 -24.65 11.82 25.99
CA ASN A 2 -25.41 10.99 25.04
C ASN A 2 -25.98 11.78 23.85
N ILE A 3 -26.42 13.03 24.07
CA ILE A 3 -26.94 13.89 23.00
C ILE A 3 -25.82 14.27 22.02
N ILE A 4 -24.63 14.57 22.51
CA ILE A 4 -23.44 14.91 21.64
C ILE A 4 -23.05 13.70 20.82
N VAL A 5 -23.00 12.52 21.43
CA VAL A 5 -22.70 11.26 20.73
C VAL A 5 -23.77 10.98 19.67
N LEU A 6 -25.05 11.14 19.98
CA LEU A 6 -26.12 10.93 19.03
C LEU A 6 -26.04 11.88 17.84
N ILE A 7 -25.78 13.17 18.07
CA ILE A 7 -25.60 14.16 17.01
C ILE A 7 -24.40 13.79 16.14
N ALA A 8 -23.27 13.39 16.74
CA ALA A 8 -22.06 12.98 16.01
C ALA A 8 -22.33 11.75 15.13
N VAL A 9 -23.02 10.74 15.65
CA VAL A 9 -23.38 9.53 14.91
C VAL A 9 -24.32 9.86 13.74
N VAL A 10 -25.36 10.65 13.96
CA VAL A 10 -26.30 11.08 12.91
C VAL A 10 -25.56 11.85 11.81
N LEU A 11 -24.67 12.75 12.19
CA LEU A 11 -23.88 13.54 11.25
C LEU A 11 -22.91 12.65 10.44
N LEU A 12 -22.27 11.68 11.07
CA LEU A 12 -21.39 10.71 10.38
C LEU A 12 -22.20 9.83 9.41
N VAL A 13 -23.37 9.34 9.82
CA VAL A 13 -24.26 8.58 8.95
C VAL A 13 -24.69 9.43 7.74
N TYR A 14 -25.10 10.65 7.97
CA TYR A 14 -25.48 11.58 6.90
C TYR A 14 -24.34 11.85 5.92
N LEU A 15 -23.14 12.16 6.41
CA LEU A 15 -21.99 12.54 5.57
C LEU A 15 -21.31 11.36 4.88
N ILE A 16 -21.42 10.14 5.41
CA ILE A 16 -20.72 8.97 4.88
C ILE A 16 -21.70 8.01 4.21
N VAL A 17 -22.76 7.61 4.89
CA VAL A 17 -23.63 6.54 4.42
C VAL A 17 -24.51 7.02 3.27
N LEU A 18 -25.09 8.23 3.34
CA LEU A 18 -25.95 8.72 2.28
C LEU A 18 -25.22 8.88 0.93
N PRO A 19 -24.04 9.52 0.84
CA PRO A 19 -23.31 9.58 -0.43
C PRO A 19 -22.91 8.20 -0.98
N LEU A 20 -22.59 7.23 -0.11
CA LEU A 20 -22.32 5.87 -0.54
C LEU A 20 -23.56 5.17 -1.09
N LEU A 21 -24.71 5.33 -0.47
CA LEU A 21 -25.97 4.80 -0.97
C LEU A 21 -26.37 5.43 -2.29
N ASP A 22 -26.23 6.76 -2.41
CA ASP A 22 -26.47 7.48 -3.65
C ASP A 22 -25.55 7.01 -4.78
N MET A 23 -24.27 6.84 -4.50
CA MET A 23 -23.29 6.30 -5.43
C MET A 23 -23.65 4.88 -5.89
N ILE A 24 -24.15 4.03 -5.00
CA ILE A 24 -24.62 2.69 -5.36
C ILE A 24 -25.91 2.79 -6.19
N ALA A 25 -26.87 3.62 -5.78
CA ALA A 25 -28.15 3.79 -6.49
C ALA A 25 -27.94 4.26 -7.93
N THR A 26 -27.05 5.24 -8.16
CA THR A 26 -26.73 5.75 -9.48
C THR A 26 -26.13 4.69 -10.42
N THR A 27 -25.58 3.59 -9.91
CA THR A 27 -25.11 2.47 -10.76
C THR A 27 -26.28 1.70 -11.39
N PHE A 28 -27.47 1.85 -10.88
CA PHE A 28 -28.70 1.22 -11.37
C PHE A 28 -29.60 2.20 -12.12
N GLU A 29 -29.18 3.45 -12.28
CA GLU A 29 -29.95 4.49 -12.99
C GLU A 29 -29.35 4.76 -14.36
N LEU A 30 -30.20 4.77 -15.40
CA LEU A 30 -29.79 5.04 -16.78
C LEU A 30 -29.36 6.50 -16.95
N ALA A 31 -28.07 6.72 -17.27
CA ALA A 31 -27.57 8.06 -17.55
C ALA A 31 -28.06 8.55 -18.91
N GLN A 32 -28.34 9.85 -19.02
CA GLN A 32 -28.88 10.46 -20.26
C GLN A 32 -27.98 10.21 -21.48
N ARG A 33 -26.68 10.15 -21.31
CA ARG A 33 -25.70 9.87 -22.39
C ARG A 33 -25.78 8.44 -22.92
N ASP A 34 -26.30 7.50 -22.15
CA ASP A 34 -26.28 6.07 -22.48
C ASP A 34 -27.64 5.53 -22.96
N ILE A 35 -28.69 6.40 -23.05
CA ILE A 35 -30.04 6.05 -23.52
C ILE A 35 -30.00 5.38 -24.90
N ARG A 36 -29.19 5.92 -25.82
CA ARG A 36 -29.02 5.36 -27.17
C ARG A 36 -28.34 3.99 -27.17
N ALA A 37 -27.43 3.77 -26.25
CA ALA A 37 -26.69 2.50 -26.15
C ALA A 37 -27.56 1.35 -25.60
N VAL A 38 -28.59 1.68 -24.81
CA VAL A 38 -29.54 0.71 -24.22
C VAL A 38 -30.71 0.46 -25.15
N GLY A 39 -30.89 1.27 -26.22
CA GLY A 39 -31.98 1.13 -27.20
C GLY A 39 -33.27 1.84 -26.81
N GLY A 40 -33.23 2.76 -25.84
CA GLY A 40 -34.38 3.57 -25.40
C GLY A 40 -34.47 3.70 -23.88
N GLY A 41 -35.48 4.41 -23.40
CA GLY A 41 -35.68 4.70 -21.97
C GLY A 41 -35.54 6.18 -21.64
N LYS A 42 -35.71 6.55 -20.40
CA LYS A 42 -35.50 7.91 -19.89
C LYS A 42 -34.34 7.91 -18.87
N ALA A 43 -33.70 9.07 -18.74
CA ALA A 43 -32.71 9.26 -17.72
C ALA A 43 -33.35 9.02 -16.34
N GLY A 44 -32.69 8.22 -15.47
CA GLY A 44 -33.22 7.81 -14.17
C GLY A 44 -33.97 6.47 -14.16
N ASP A 45 -34.27 5.88 -15.34
CA ASP A 45 -34.88 4.56 -15.38
C ASP A 45 -33.95 3.50 -14.81
N PHE A 46 -34.51 2.49 -14.12
CA PHE A 46 -33.74 1.38 -13.58
C PHE A 46 -33.09 0.57 -14.69
N THR A 47 -31.79 0.29 -14.55
CA THR A 47 -31.03 -0.49 -15.54
C THR A 47 -29.94 -1.34 -14.89
N LEU A 48 -29.68 -2.50 -15.45
CA LEU A 48 -28.51 -3.35 -15.15
C LEU A 48 -27.43 -3.23 -16.23
N TYR A 49 -27.57 -2.32 -17.19
CA TYR A 49 -26.66 -2.15 -18.32
C TYR A 49 -25.20 -2.01 -17.90
N TYR A 50 -24.91 -1.18 -16.88
CA TYR A 50 -23.54 -0.97 -16.43
C TYR A 50 -22.94 -2.21 -15.79
N TRP A 51 -23.74 -2.95 -15.01
CA TRP A 51 -23.30 -4.20 -14.40
C TRP A 51 -23.08 -5.31 -15.44
N GLN A 52 -23.95 -5.44 -16.41
CA GLN A 52 -23.77 -6.39 -17.50
C GLN A 52 -22.54 -6.04 -18.35
N ARG A 53 -22.35 -4.75 -18.64
CA ARG A 53 -21.18 -4.28 -19.38
C ARG A 53 -19.87 -4.50 -18.60
N LEU A 54 -19.89 -4.34 -17.28
CA LEU A 54 -18.73 -4.54 -16.42
C LEU A 54 -18.39 -6.01 -16.23
N LEU A 55 -19.38 -6.88 -16.09
CA LEU A 55 -19.18 -8.27 -15.67
C LEU A 55 -19.25 -9.26 -16.85
N ALA A 56 -19.99 -8.98 -17.91
CA ALA A 56 -20.32 -9.93 -18.97
C ALA A 56 -19.93 -9.45 -20.37
N SER A 57 -19.16 -8.36 -20.53
CA SER A 57 -18.70 -7.88 -21.83
C SER A 57 -17.22 -8.19 -22.05
N GLU A 58 -16.76 -8.04 -23.30
CA GLU A 58 -15.33 -8.12 -23.64
C GLU A 58 -14.48 -7.08 -22.92
N LEU A 59 -15.10 -5.97 -22.47
CA LEU A 59 -14.44 -4.93 -21.68
C LEU A 59 -14.17 -5.33 -20.23
N SER A 60 -14.83 -6.38 -19.72
CA SER A 60 -14.68 -6.85 -18.34
C SER A 60 -13.23 -7.19 -18.02
N TRP A 61 -12.50 -7.77 -18.97
CA TRP A 61 -11.10 -8.09 -18.80
C TRP A 61 -10.23 -6.84 -18.59
N THR A 62 -10.39 -5.84 -19.43
CA THR A 62 -9.56 -4.63 -19.43
C THR A 62 -9.94 -3.64 -18.33
N MET A 63 -11.24 -3.53 -18.02
CA MET A 63 -11.75 -2.53 -17.08
C MET A 63 -11.83 -3.03 -15.62
N LEU A 64 -11.96 -4.34 -15.39
CA LEU A 64 -12.13 -4.91 -14.06
C LEU A 64 -11.04 -5.92 -13.73
N ILE A 65 -10.90 -6.99 -14.52
CA ILE A 65 -10.08 -8.13 -14.13
C ILE A 65 -8.60 -7.80 -14.13
N LYS A 66 -8.09 -7.20 -15.21
CA LYS A 66 -6.67 -6.82 -15.32
C LYS A 66 -6.25 -5.81 -14.24
N PRO A 67 -6.96 -4.69 -13.99
CA PRO A 67 -6.63 -3.78 -12.90
C PRO A 67 -6.72 -4.42 -11.52
N LEU A 68 -7.68 -5.33 -11.30
CA LEU A 68 -7.81 -6.05 -10.04
C LEU A 68 -6.60 -6.95 -9.79
N ILE A 69 -6.20 -7.75 -10.79
CA ILE A 69 -5.02 -8.61 -10.70
C ILE A 69 -3.76 -7.77 -10.46
N ASN A 70 -3.57 -6.68 -11.21
CA ASN A 70 -2.44 -5.78 -11.03
C ASN A 70 -2.38 -5.21 -9.61
N SER A 71 -3.52 -4.77 -9.08
CA SER A 71 -3.61 -4.24 -7.71
C SER A 71 -3.29 -5.31 -6.67
N LEU A 72 -3.78 -6.53 -6.84
CA LEU A 72 -3.49 -7.65 -5.95
C LEU A 72 -2.01 -8.03 -5.98
N VAL A 73 -1.42 -8.15 -7.16
CA VAL A 73 0.01 -8.46 -7.33
C VAL A 73 0.88 -7.39 -6.68
N ILE A 74 0.61 -6.12 -6.95
CA ILE A 74 1.34 -5.01 -6.31
C ILE A 74 1.14 -5.05 -4.80
N GLY A 75 -0.09 -5.20 -4.31
CA GLY A 75 -0.40 -5.26 -2.88
C GLY A 75 0.37 -6.38 -2.17
N VAL A 76 0.41 -7.57 -2.75
CA VAL A 76 1.17 -8.72 -2.21
C VAL A 76 2.67 -8.45 -2.23
N CYS A 77 3.23 -8.02 -3.38
CA CYS A 77 4.66 -7.76 -3.49
C CYS A 77 5.14 -6.67 -2.54
N VAL A 78 4.40 -5.56 -2.45
CA VAL A 78 4.69 -4.46 -1.52
C VAL A 78 4.63 -4.97 -0.07
N SER A 79 3.62 -5.75 0.29
CA SER A 79 3.48 -6.30 1.64
C SER A 79 4.66 -7.19 2.01
N VAL A 80 5.03 -8.13 1.13
CA VAL A 80 6.18 -9.01 1.38
C VAL A 80 7.48 -8.20 1.55
N CYS A 81 7.76 -7.28 0.64
CA CYS A 81 8.96 -6.46 0.70
C CYS A 81 8.97 -5.53 1.94
N ALA A 82 7.84 -4.91 2.28
CA ALA A 82 7.72 -4.03 3.43
C ALA A 82 7.86 -4.79 4.76
N ILE A 83 7.31 -6.02 4.84
CA ILE A 83 7.47 -6.88 6.02
C ILE A 83 8.93 -7.29 6.19
N LEU A 84 9.58 -7.72 5.13
CA LEU A 84 11.00 -8.09 5.19
C LEU A 84 11.85 -6.90 5.63
N LEU A 85 11.73 -5.76 4.96
CA LEU A 85 12.51 -4.56 5.26
C LEU A 85 12.21 -4.04 6.67
N GLY A 86 10.93 -3.89 7.03
CA GLY A 86 10.51 -3.37 8.32
C GLY A 86 10.88 -4.29 9.49
N SER A 87 10.78 -5.61 9.32
CA SER A 87 11.17 -6.58 10.35
C SER A 87 12.69 -6.62 10.57
N ILE A 88 13.48 -6.54 9.49
CA ILE A 88 14.94 -6.45 9.60
C ILE A 88 15.34 -5.17 10.34
N LEU A 89 14.76 -4.03 9.99
CA LEU A 89 15.02 -2.77 10.66
C LEU A 89 14.58 -2.80 12.14
N ALA A 90 13.42 -3.38 12.44
CA ALA A 90 12.94 -3.56 13.80
C ALA A 90 13.90 -4.42 14.63
N TRP A 91 14.35 -5.54 14.08
CA TRP A 91 15.34 -6.40 14.73
C TRP A 91 16.63 -5.65 15.02
N LEU A 92 17.18 -4.96 14.02
CA LEU A 92 18.42 -4.18 14.18
C LEU A 92 18.27 -3.09 15.25
N MET A 93 17.13 -2.41 15.33
CA MET A 93 16.91 -1.36 16.32
C MET A 93 16.65 -1.89 17.73
N VAL A 94 16.06 -3.07 17.88
CA VAL A 94 15.68 -3.58 19.21
C VAL A 94 16.70 -4.57 19.75
N ARG A 95 17.20 -5.48 18.93
CA ARG A 95 18.03 -6.65 19.36
C ARG A 95 19.52 -6.54 19.03
N SER A 96 19.99 -5.50 18.35
CA SER A 96 21.43 -5.32 18.10
C SER A 96 22.01 -4.17 18.93
N ASP A 97 23.33 -4.12 19.05
CA ASP A 97 24.07 -3.05 19.75
C ASP A 97 24.51 -1.94 18.78
N LEU A 98 23.59 -1.50 17.91
CA LEU A 98 23.87 -0.48 16.91
C LEU A 98 24.24 0.86 17.60
N PRO A 99 25.34 1.51 17.23
CA PRO A 99 25.61 2.86 17.71
C PRO A 99 24.56 3.84 17.20
N PHE A 100 24.26 4.87 17.95
CA PHE A 100 23.27 5.90 17.61
C PHE A 100 21.83 5.39 17.38
N LYS A 101 21.41 4.30 18.05
CA LYS A 101 20.07 3.69 17.94
C LYS A 101 18.93 4.71 17.95
N LYS A 102 18.97 5.69 18.87
CA LYS A 102 17.90 6.70 18.97
C LYS A 102 17.76 7.53 17.71
N PHE A 103 18.88 7.90 17.10
CA PHE A 103 18.88 8.64 15.83
C PHE A 103 18.31 7.79 14.69
N PHE A 104 18.81 6.56 14.54
CA PHE A 104 18.34 5.67 13.48
C PHE A 104 16.88 5.26 13.65
N SER A 105 16.39 5.05 14.85
CA SER A 105 14.97 4.76 15.12
C SER A 105 14.05 5.88 14.65
N LEU A 106 14.46 7.14 14.80
CA LEU A 106 13.72 8.28 14.26
C LEU A 106 13.87 8.38 12.74
N ALA A 107 15.09 8.26 12.22
CA ALA A 107 15.38 8.34 10.80
C ALA A 107 14.59 7.32 9.96
N VAL A 108 14.38 6.12 10.48
CA VAL A 108 13.58 5.06 9.84
C VAL A 108 12.11 5.47 9.68
N ILE A 109 11.57 6.29 10.57
CA ILE A 109 10.15 6.71 10.52
C ILE A 109 9.94 7.93 9.63
N ILE A 110 10.94 8.83 9.52
CA ILE A 110 10.83 10.09 8.77
C ILE A 110 10.30 9.89 7.33
N PRO A 111 10.79 8.93 6.54
CA PRO A 111 10.29 8.73 5.18
C PRO A 111 8.79 8.47 5.11
N TYR A 112 8.21 7.84 6.12
CA TYR A 112 6.77 7.59 6.15
C TYR A 112 5.93 8.87 6.26
N MET A 113 6.44 9.92 6.90
CA MET A 113 5.74 11.19 7.06
C MET A 113 5.52 11.92 5.72
N ILE A 114 6.31 11.60 4.70
CA ILE A 114 6.17 12.17 3.36
C ILE A 114 5.11 11.38 2.59
N PRO A 115 4.07 12.03 2.00
CA PRO A 115 3.07 11.35 1.19
C PRO A 115 3.68 10.49 0.07
N SER A 116 3.05 9.35 -0.23
CA SER A 116 3.58 8.40 -1.22
C SER A 116 3.73 8.98 -2.62
N TRP A 117 2.80 9.85 -3.04
CA TRP A 117 2.84 10.52 -4.34
C TRP A 117 4.02 11.51 -4.46
N CYS A 118 4.42 12.19 -3.37
CA CYS A 118 5.63 13.03 -3.36
C CYS A 118 6.89 12.20 -3.60
N LYS A 119 6.96 10.99 -3.02
CA LYS A 119 8.07 10.06 -3.27
C LYS A 119 8.10 9.60 -4.71
N SER A 120 6.94 9.41 -5.34
CA SER A 120 6.86 9.07 -6.76
C SER A 120 7.40 10.19 -7.64
N GLN A 121 7.11 11.45 -7.30
CA GLN A 121 7.70 12.59 -8.01
C GLN A 121 9.21 12.70 -7.79
N ALA A 122 9.67 12.51 -6.56
CA ALA A 122 11.11 12.45 -6.26
C ALA A 122 11.79 11.31 -7.03
N TRP A 123 11.16 10.14 -7.12
CA TRP A 123 11.62 9.01 -7.92
C TRP A 123 11.76 9.36 -9.39
N LEU A 124 10.74 10.01 -9.97
CA LEU A 124 10.78 10.49 -11.35
C LEU A 124 11.85 11.57 -11.53
N SER A 125 12.04 12.49 -10.60
CA SER A 125 13.11 13.47 -10.66
C SER A 125 14.50 12.84 -10.71
N MET A 126 14.67 11.65 -10.14
CA MET A 126 15.92 10.88 -10.18
C MET A 126 16.05 10.03 -11.45
N PHE A 127 15.00 9.28 -11.81
CA PHE A 127 15.06 8.18 -12.76
C PHE A 127 14.28 8.39 -14.07
N LYS A 128 13.65 9.55 -14.27
CA LYS A 128 12.84 9.84 -15.47
C LYS A 128 13.69 9.67 -16.74
N THR A 129 13.15 8.91 -17.69
CA THR A 129 13.72 8.73 -19.04
C THR A 129 13.08 9.69 -20.04
N ALA A 130 13.61 9.77 -21.24
CA ALA A 130 13.09 10.61 -22.34
C ALA A 130 11.66 10.23 -22.80
N ARG A 131 11.15 9.06 -22.42
CA ARG A 131 9.82 8.53 -22.80
C ARG A 131 8.67 9.48 -22.49
N LEU A 132 8.72 10.15 -21.33
CA LEU A 132 7.67 11.10 -20.94
C LEU A 132 7.85 12.51 -21.53
N GLY A 133 8.90 12.73 -22.30
CA GLY A 133 9.24 14.07 -22.79
C GLY A 133 9.69 15.03 -21.66
N GLY A 134 10.09 16.24 -22.05
CA GLY A 134 10.60 17.24 -21.14
C GLY A 134 12.01 16.93 -20.60
N ALA A 135 12.41 17.60 -19.52
CA ALA A 135 13.74 17.43 -18.94
C ALA A 135 13.94 15.98 -18.42
N PRO A 136 15.10 15.36 -18.69
CA PRO A 136 15.43 14.04 -18.16
C PRO A 136 15.62 14.10 -16.64
N GLY A 137 15.52 12.95 -15.98
CA GLY A 137 15.83 12.81 -14.56
C GLY A 137 17.31 12.99 -14.28
N PHE A 138 17.67 13.17 -13.02
CA PHE A 138 19.03 13.46 -12.58
C PHE A 138 20.04 12.39 -13.08
N MET A 139 19.71 11.11 -12.98
CA MET A 139 20.62 10.03 -13.44
C MET A 139 20.88 10.09 -14.95
N ALA A 140 19.82 10.31 -15.74
CA ALA A 140 19.96 10.45 -17.19
C ALA A 140 20.72 11.74 -17.58
N SER A 141 20.61 12.82 -16.81
CA SER A 141 21.38 14.05 -17.03
C SER A 141 22.86 13.88 -16.75
N LEU A 142 23.26 12.90 -15.94
CA LEU A 142 24.65 12.49 -15.71
C LEU A 142 25.19 11.54 -16.79
N GLY A 143 24.39 11.23 -17.83
CA GLY A 143 24.78 10.31 -18.89
C GLY A 143 24.62 8.83 -18.53
N LEU A 144 23.94 8.51 -17.42
CA LEU A 144 23.64 7.15 -17.03
C LEU A 144 22.40 6.64 -17.76
N ASP A 145 22.51 5.45 -18.36
CA ASP A 145 21.37 4.81 -19.00
C ASP A 145 20.45 4.20 -17.92
N VAL A 146 19.26 4.80 -17.78
CA VAL A 146 18.27 4.36 -16.80
C VAL A 146 17.28 3.42 -17.48
N PRO A 147 17.21 2.15 -17.06
CA PRO A 147 16.26 1.21 -17.64
C PRO A 147 14.80 1.62 -17.31
N GLU A 148 13.92 1.52 -18.30
CA GLU A 148 12.52 1.95 -18.15
C GLU A 148 11.78 1.24 -17.02
N TRP A 149 12.07 -0.04 -16.78
CA TRP A 149 11.44 -0.81 -15.70
C TRP A 149 11.77 -0.29 -14.30
N LEU A 150 12.89 0.44 -14.15
CA LEU A 150 13.27 1.10 -12.90
C LEU A 150 12.57 2.46 -12.77
N ALA A 151 12.42 3.19 -13.89
CA ALA A 151 11.79 4.51 -13.89
C ALA A 151 10.27 4.43 -13.72
N TYR A 152 9.62 3.44 -14.35
CA TYR A 152 8.16 3.31 -14.45
C TYR A 152 7.69 1.87 -14.24
N GLY A 153 6.37 1.73 -14.04
CA GLY A 153 5.69 0.44 -14.02
C GLY A 153 5.74 -0.26 -12.67
N PRO A 154 5.43 -1.58 -12.66
CA PRO A 154 5.19 -2.31 -11.42
C PRO A 154 6.39 -2.35 -10.48
N VAL A 155 7.60 -2.47 -10.99
CA VAL A 155 8.83 -2.53 -10.17
C VAL A 155 9.06 -1.21 -9.44
N ALA A 156 8.98 -0.08 -10.15
CA ALA A 156 9.11 1.24 -9.56
C ALA A 156 8.03 1.48 -8.49
N ILE A 157 6.77 1.09 -8.77
CA ILE A 157 5.65 1.18 -7.83
C ILE A 157 5.94 0.36 -6.57
N ILE A 158 6.37 -0.90 -6.72
CA ILE A 158 6.67 -1.79 -5.59
C ILE A 158 7.79 -1.20 -4.73
N ILE A 159 8.87 -0.70 -5.33
CA ILE A 159 9.99 -0.10 -4.58
C ILE A 159 9.52 1.13 -3.80
N VAL A 160 8.85 2.09 -4.47
CA VAL A 160 8.41 3.34 -3.84
C VAL A 160 7.38 3.08 -2.73
N LEU A 161 6.42 2.18 -2.94
CA LEU A 161 5.44 1.82 -1.92
C LEU A 161 6.06 1.00 -0.79
N THR A 162 7.02 0.13 -1.06
CA THR A 162 7.79 -0.57 -0.02
C THR A 162 8.51 0.44 0.87
N LEU A 163 9.24 1.40 0.28
CA LEU A 163 9.92 2.49 0.99
C LEU A 163 8.96 3.48 1.66
N HIS A 164 7.67 3.36 1.44
CA HIS A 164 6.66 4.11 2.17
C HIS A 164 6.05 3.30 3.31
N TYR A 165 5.70 2.03 3.07
CA TYR A 165 4.90 1.23 4.00
C TYR A 165 5.71 0.35 4.96
N TYR A 166 7.03 0.16 4.76
CA TYR A 166 7.85 -0.62 5.71
C TYR A 166 7.78 -0.06 7.15
N ALA A 167 7.52 1.23 7.29
CA ALA A 167 7.44 1.88 8.60
C ALA A 167 6.30 1.32 9.48
N TYR A 168 5.18 0.87 8.89
CA TYR A 168 4.13 0.18 9.66
C TYR A 168 4.65 -1.11 10.28
N THR A 169 5.33 -1.93 9.48
CA THR A 169 5.94 -3.17 9.96
C THR A 169 7.00 -2.88 11.01
N TYR A 170 7.86 -1.91 10.76
CA TYR A 170 8.88 -1.47 11.70
C TYR A 170 8.28 -1.10 13.06
N LEU A 171 7.24 -0.28 13.09
CA LEU A 171 6.61 0.17 14.33
C LEU A 171 5.94 -0.98 15.09
N LEU A 172 5.16 -1.81 14.40
CA LEU A 172 4.44 -2.92 15.02
C LEU A 172 5.39 -4.01 15.52
N VAL A 173 6.37 -4.38 14.72
CA VAL A 173 7.36 -5.42 15.09
C VAL A 173 8.31 -4.92 16.16
N SER A 174 8.77 -3.66 16.11
CA SER A 174 9.59 -3.07 17.17
C SER A 174 8.86 -3.03 18.50
N SER A 175 7.58 -2.65 18.51
CA SER A 175 6.76 -2.65 19.71
C SER A 175 6.61 -4.05 20.28
N ALA A 176 6.34 -5.05 19.44
CA ALA A 176 6.24 -6.44 19.85
C ALA A 176 7.57 -6.97 20.41
N LEU A 177 8.69 -6.72 19.73
CA LEU A 177 10.02 -7.11 20.20
C LEU A 177 10.39 -6.47 21.54
N ASN A 178 10.02 -5.20 21.77
CA ASN A 178 10.26 -4.52 23.03
C ASN A 178 9.39 -5.05 24.18
N SER A 179 8.25 -5.66 23.90
CA SER A 179 7.38 -6.27 24.92
C SER A 179 7.77 -7.71 25.30
N ILE A 180 8.62 -8.35 24.51
CA ILE A 180 9.15 -9.69 24.85
C ILE A 180 10.27 -9.54 25.87
N ASN A 181 10.12 -10.24 27.02
CA ASN A 181 11.18 -10.30 28.01
C ASN A 181 12.42 -11.01 27.45
N SER A 182 13.57 -10.35 27.46
CA SER A 182 14.84 -10.91 26.97
C SER A 182 15.27 -12.18 27.74
N GLU A 183 14.81 -12.35 28.97
CA GLU A 183 15.08 -13.56 29.78
C GLU A 183 14.67 -14.85 29.08
N LEU A 184 13.59 -14.82 28.25
CA LEU A 184 13.17 -15.99 27.48
C LEU A 184 14.21 -16.40 26.42
N GLU A 185 14.86 -15.44 25.80
CA GLU A 185 15.92 -15.66 24.82
C GLU A 185 17.21 -16.14 25.54
N GLU A 186 17.57 -15.51 26.69
CA GLU A 186 18.69 -15.87 27.50
C GLU A 186 18.56 -17.29 28.11
N MET A 187 17.37 -17.66 28.58
CA MET A 187 17.09 -19.03 29.03
C MET A 187 17.29 -20.07 27.94
N GLY A 188 16.89 -19.71 26.69
CA GLY A 188 17.14 -20.54 25.52
C GLY A 188 18.64 -20.74 25.26
N GLU A 189 19.46 -19.69 25.41
CA GLU A 189 20.92 -19.75 25.25
C GLU A 189 21.55 -20.62 26.35
N ILE A 190 21.12 -20.47 27.59
CA ILE A 190 21.59 -21.28 28.72
C ILE A 190 21.31 -22.78 28.50
N GLN A 191 20.19 -23.12 27.84
CA GLN A 191 19.84 -24.49 27.47
C GLN A 191 20.58 -24.99 26.23
N GLY A 192 21.49 -24.20 25.65
CA GLY A 192 22.32 -24.59 24.52
C GLY A 192 21.63 -24.35 23.15
N ALA A 193 20.51 -23.60 23.10
CA ALA A 193 19.88 -23.27 21.84
C ALA A 193 20.71 -22.22 21.10
N GLY A 194 21.04 -22.48 19.85
CA GLY A 194 21.68 -21.47 18.97
C GLY A 194 20.73 -20.34 18.60
N LYS A 195 21.28 -19.18 18.24
CA LYS A 195 20.52 -17.94 17.89
C LYS A 195 19.41 -18.17 16.85
N ALA A 196 19.66 -18.98 15.83
CA ALA A 196 18.66 -19.32 14.82
C ALA A 196 17.48 -20.13 15.39
N MET A 197 17.73 -21.01 16.37
CA MET A 197 16.70 -21.78 17.06
C MET A 197 15.85 -20.87 17.95
N ILE A 198 16.47 -19.97 18.70
CA ILE A 198 15.79 -18.98 19.54
C ILE A 198 14.91 -18.09 18.68
N LEU A 199 15.46 -17.54 17.60
CA LEU A 199 14.68 -16.72 16.65
C LEU A 199 13.45 -17.47 16.14
N ARG A 200 13.61 -18.71 15.68
CA ARG A 200 12.55 -19.48 15.04
C ARG A 200 11.51 -20.04 16.04
N LYS A 201 11.95 -20.46 17.23
CA LYS A 201 11.07 -21.16 18.17
C LYS A 201 10.55 -20.27 19.31
N ILE A 202 11.19 -19.15 19.61
CA ILE A 202 10.82 -18.24 20.69
C ILE A 202 10.37 -16.90 20.12
N THR A 203 11.29 -16.15 19.49
CA THR A 203 11.04 -14.76 19.13
C THR A 203 10.01 -14.64 18.01
N LEU A 204 10.17 -15.39 16.90
CA LEU A 204 9.28 -15.30 15.73
C LEU A 204 7.83 -15.66 16.07
N PRO A 205 7.50 -16.76 16.80
CA PRO A 205 6.12 -17.04 17.20
C PRO A 205 5.49 -15.95 18.06
N LEU A 206 6.27 -15.33 18.97
CA LEU A 206 5.78 -14.26 19.83
C LEU A 206 5.53 -12.95 19.07
N VAL A 207 6.29 -12.68 18.02
CA VAL A 207 6.13 -11.47 17.16
C VAL A 207 5.13 -11.71 16.03
N LEU A 208 4.79 -12.96 15.73
CA LEU A 208 3.94 -13.32 14.60
C LEU A 208 2.59 -12.56 14.55
N PRO A 209 1.87 -12.35 15.67
CA PRO A 209 0.63 -11.56 15.64
C PRO A 209 0.85 -10.12 15.17
N ALA A 210 1.97 -9.50 15.54
CA ALA A 210 2.33 -8.15 15.10
C ALA A 210 2.68 -8.14 13.60
N ILE A 211 3.39 -9.17 13.12
CA ILE A 211 3.69 -9.33 11.69
C ILE A 211 2.39 -9.50 10.89
N LEU A 212 1.47 -10.34 11.34
CA LEU A 212 0.18 -10.55 10.65
C LEU A 212 -0.64 -9.25 10.62
N SER A 213 -0.66 -8.48 11.70
CA SER A 213 -1.28 -7.17 11.74
C SER A 213 -0.64 -6.19 10.74
N ALA A 214 0.70 -6.21 10.64
CA ALA A 214 1.44 -5.42 9.66
C ALA A 214 1.13 -5.83 8.22
N VAL A 215 0.97 -7.14 7.94
CA VAL A 215 0.55 -7.66 6.61
C VAL A 215 -0.79 -7.05 6.20
N ILE A 216 -1.80 -7.19 7.06
CA ILE A 216 -3.16 -6.71 6.76
C ILE A 216 -3.15 -5.20 6.52
N LEU A 217 -2.48 -4.45 7.39
CA LEU A 217 -2.41 -3.00 7.30
C LEU A 217 -1.69 -2.55 6.02
N THR A 218 -0.51 -3.12 5.75
CA THR A 218 0.31 -2.77 4.58
C THR A 218 -0.41 -3.13 3.27
N PHE A 219 -1.00 -4.32 3.21
CA PHE A 219 -1.75 -4.77 2.04
C PHE A 219 -2.95 -3.86 1.75
N SER A 220 -3.76 -3.56 2.76
CA SER A 220 -4.93 -2.68 2.61
C SER A 220 -4.53 -1.27 2.16
N LYS A 221 -3.43 -0.74 2.70
CA LYS A 221 -2.90 0.57 2.31
C LYS A 221 -2.31 0.57 0.89
N ALA A 222 -1.59 -0.49 0.51
CA ALA A 222 -0.99 -0.61 -0.81
C ALA A 222 -2.06 -0.65 -1.92
N ILE A 223 -3.12 -1.45 -1.74
CA ILE A 223 -4.25 -1.54 -2.68
C ILE A 223 -4.99 -0.19 -2.77
N GLY A 224 -5.20 0.50 -1.66
CA GLY A 224 -5.91 1.78 -1.63
C GLY A 224 -5.09 2.96 -2.14
N THR A 225 -3.84 2.77 -2.56
CA THR A 225 -2.98 3.86 -3.01
C THR A 225 -3.20 4.17 -4.49
N PHE A 226 -3.69 5.38 -4.78
CA PHE A 226 -3.89 5.87 -6.15
C PHE A 226 -2.68 6.68 -6.67
N GLY A 227 -2.19 7.64 -5.88
CA GLY A 227 -1.23 8.64 -6.35
C GLY A 227 0.06 8.05 -6.94
N THR A 228 0.72 7.13 -6.23
CA THR A 228 1.94 6.47 -6.70
C THR A 228 1.71 5.68 -7.97
N ILE A 229 0.59 4.94 -8.03
CA ILE A 229 0.23 4.12 -9.21
C ILE A 229 -0.02 5.04 -10.42
N ASN A 230 -0.71 6.15 -10.23
CA ASN A 230 -0.97 7.10 -11.30
C ASN A 230 0.34 7.71 -11.85
N TYR A 231 1.27 8.14 -11.00
CA TYR A 231 2.53 8.74 -11.46
C TYR A 231 3.47 7.74 -12.14
N LEU A 232 3.58 6.53 -11.63
CA LEU A 232 4.56 5.55 -12.11
C LEU A 232 3.97 4.49 -13.05
N GLY A 233 2.65 4.26 -13.00
CA GLY A 233 1.97 3.26 -13.82
C GLY A 233 1.41 3.83 -15.11
N SER A 234 0.80 5.03 -15.09
CA SER A 234 0.18 5.63 -16.27
C SER A 234 1.10 5.74 -17.48
N PRO A 235 2.41 6.08 -17.35
CA PRO A 235 3.31 6.16 -18.50
C PRO A 235 3.48 4.86 -19.27
N VAL A 236 3.24 3.72 -18.62
CA VAL A 236 3.39 2.38 -19.21
C VAL A 236 2.04 1.65 -19.33
N GLN A 237 0.93 2.35 -19.09
CA GLN A 237 -0.44 1.82 -19.16
C GLN A 237 -0.65 0.56 -18.26
N TYR A 238 -0.08 0.63 -17.06
CA TYR A 238 -0.14 -0.44 -16.08
C TYR A 238 -1.31 -0.25 -15.11
#